data_d25a9b1461334b29db5d6a03a10ae5c2
#
_entry.id   d25a9b1461334b29db5d6a03a10ae5c2
#
_cell.length_a   1.000
_cell.length_b   1.000
_cell.length_c   1.000
_cell.angle_alpha   90.00
_cell.angle_beta   90.00
_cell.angle_gamma   90.00
#
_symmetry.space_group_name_H-M   'P 1'
#
loop_
_entity.id
_entity.type
_entity.pdbx_description
1 polymer ?
#
loop_
_entity_poly.entity_id
_entity_poly.type
_entity_poly.pdbx_seq_one_letter_code
_entity_poly.pdbx_strand_id
1 'polypeptide(L)'
;LQIGSVWRADRPQKGRFRQFVQCDIDILGEASNLAEIELILATTAMLGKLDFKNFTVCINDRNILKSMAAYSGFKEEDYDEVFIVLDKIDKIGPEGVETELIEMGYTRESVNTSLSLFDEVASDVSGVRYLKEKLGDYLSDETADGLELIMSSVEAAKECDFKLQFTPTLVRGQSYYTGTI
;
A
#
# COMPACT_ATOMS: atom_id res chain seq x y z
N LEU A 1 1.05 -20.71 9.09
CA LEU A 1 1.81 -20.97 7.85
C LEU A 1 1.14 -22.09 7.08
N GLN A 2 0.80 -21.84 5.82
CA GLN A 2 0.26 -22.83 4.90
C GLN A 2 1.11 -22.88 3.65
N ILE A 3 1.49 -24.11 3.23
CA ILE A 3 2.25 -24.34 2.00
C ILE A 3 1.48 -25.34 1.17
N GLY A 4 1.14 -25.00 -0.06
CA GLY A 4 0.36 -25.90 -0.91
C GLY A 4 0.16 -25.39 -2.33
N SER A 5 -0.41 -26.26 -3.17
CA SER A 5 -0.79 -25.89 -4.52
C SER A 5 -2.03 -25.00 -4.51
N VAL A 6 -1.95 -23.92 -5.26
CA VAL A 6 -3.08 -23.01 -5.52
C VAL A 6 -3.34 -22.87 -7.01
N TRP A 7 -4.58 -22.50 -7.34
CA TRP A 7 -5.03 -22.36 -8.74
C TRP A 7 -5.63 -20.98 -8.95
N ARG A 8 -5.25 -20.33 -10.05
CA ARG A 8 -5.81 -19.05 -10.47
C ARG A 8 -6.26 -19.12 -11.92
N ALA A 9 -7.34 -18.43 -12.25
CA ALA A 9 -7.86 -18.35 -13.64
C ALA A 9 -7.08 -17.38 -14.52
N ASP A 10 -5.85 -17.07 -14.16
CA ASP A 10 -4.98 -16.16 -14.89
C ASP A 10 -4.67 -16.65 -16.31
N ARG A 11 -4.41 -15.71 -17.23
CA ARG A 11 -3.94 -16.05 -18.57
C ARG A 11 -2.50 -16.59 -18.46
N PRO A 12 -2.25 -17.86 -18.88
CA PRO A 12 -0.92 -18.43 -18.80
C PRO A 12 0.08 -17.67 -19.67
N GLN A 13 1.26 -17.42 -19.12
CA GLN A 13 2.39 -16.83 -19.86
C GLN A 13 3.71 -17.29 -19.22
N LYS A 14 4.85 -16.95 -19.80
CA LYS A 14 6.16 -17.35 -19.28
C LYS A 14 6.30 -16.90 -17.81
N GLY A 15 6.54 -17.87 -16.91
CA GLY A 15 6.68 -17.62 -15.47
C GLY A 15 5.34 -17.42 -14.72
N ARG A 16 4.20 -17.51 -15.39
CA ARG A 16 2.88 -17.38 -14.76
C ARG A 16 1.99 -18.57 -15.13
N PHE A 17 1.78 -19.44 -14.18
CA PHE A 17 1.01 -20.67 -14.35
C PHE A 17 -0.32 -20.59 -13.62
N ARG A 18 -1.33 -21.36 -14.07
CA ARG A 18 -2.62 -21.46 -13.39
C ARG A 18 -2.54 -22.27 -12.10
N GLN A 19 -1.57 -23.16 -11.99
CA GLN A 19 -1.25 -23.91 -10.77
C GLN A 19 0.19 -23.60 -10.36
N PHE A 20 0.37 -23.27 -9.10
CA PHE A 20 1.69 -23.00 -8.50
C PHE A 20 1.64 -23.29 -7.00
N VAL A 21 2.80 -23.38 -6.36
CA VAL A 21 2.89 -23.51 -4.91
C VAL A 21 2.95 -22.13 -4.29
N GLN A 22 2.11 -21.91 -3.29
CA GLN A 22 2.09 -20.69 -2.48
C GLN A 22 2.45 -21.03 -1.04
N CYS A 23 3.17 -20.12 -0.40
CA CYS A 23 3.46 -20.15 1.03
C CYS A 23 2.80 -18.94 1.65
N ASP A 24 1.82 -19.18 2.52
CA ASP A 24 1.04 -18.14 3.19
C ASP A 24 1.39 -18.11 4.69
N ILE A 25 1.46 -16.92 5.23
CA ILE A 25 1.61 -16.66 6.66
C ILE A 25 0.44 -15.80 7.11
N ASP A 26 -0.30 -16.27 8.10
CA ASP A 26 -1.44 -15.58 8.69
C ASP A 26 -1.27 -15.51 10.21
N ILE A 27 -1.69 -14.40 10.80
CA ILE A 27 -1.81 -14.22 12.25
C ILE A 27 -3.28 -14.05 12.56
N LEU A 28 -3.82 -14.90 13.44
CA LEU A 28 -5.21 -14.89 13.84
C LEU A 28 -5.35 -14.47 15.30
N GLY A 29 -6.34 -13.62 15.58
CA GLY A 29 -6.67 -13.20 16.94
C GLY A 29 -5.86 -12.03 17.50
N GLU A 30 -4.96 -11.44 16.71
CA GLU A 30 -4.23 -10.22 17.04
C GLU A 30 -4.79 -9.06 16.19
N ALA A 31 -5.27 -8.02 16.85
CA ALA A 31 -5.87 -6.85 16.20
C ALA A 31 -5.00 -5.58 16.29
N SER A 32 -3.83 -5.69 16.93
CA SER A 32 -2.89 -4.56 17.03
C SER A 32 -1.86 -4.57 15.90
N ASN A 33 -1.14 -3.46 15.75
CA ASN A 33 -0.04 -3.32 14.78
C ASN A 33 1.11 -4.34 14.98
N LEU A 34 1.06 -5.13 16.04
CA LEU A 34 2.06 -6.17 16.31
C LEU A 34 2.02 -7.28 15.25
N ALA A 35 0.82 -7.58 14.72
CA ALA A 35 0.67 -8.57 13.65
C ALA A 35 1.39 -8.14 12.37
N GLU A 36 1.23 -6.89 11.97
CA GLU A 36 1.88 -6.34 10.78
C GLU A 36 3.41 -6.30 10.94
N ILE A 37 3.89 -5.86 12.11
CA ILE A 37 5.32 -5.82 12.43
C ILE A 37 5.91 -7.23 12.33
N GLU A 38 5.28 -8.22 12.93
CA GLU A 38 5.74 -9.62 12.93
C GLU A 38 5.74 -10.22 11.51
N LEU A 39 4.69 -9.96 10.70
CA LEU A 39 4.62 -10.42 9.31
C LEU A 39 5.73 -9.83 8.44
N ILE A 40 6.01 -8.53 8.59
CA ILE A 40 7.09 -7.88 7.85
C ILE A 40 8.44 -8.47 8.25
N LEU A 41 8.71 -8.58 9.55
CA LEU A 41 9.98 -9.12 10.05
C LEU A 41 10.18 -10.59 9.66
N ALA A 42 9.15 -11.44 9.77
CA ALA A 42 9.21 -12.83 9.37
C ALA A 42 9.47 -12.99 7.87
N THR A 43 8.77 -12.21 7.05
CA THR A 43 8.92 -12.25 5.58
C THR A 43 10.30 -11.78 5.16
N THR A 44 10.79 -10.68 5.71
CA THR A 44 12.11 -10.13 5.38
C THR A 44 13.25 -11.03 5.88
N ALA A 45 13.12 -11.64 7.05
CA ALA A 45 14.07 -12.62 7.57
C ALA A 45 14.13 -13.87 6.66
N MET A 46 12.99 -14.34 6.15
CA MET A 46 12.94 -15.45 5.18
C MET A 46 13.66 -15.07 3.88
N LEU A 47 13.40 -13.87 3.32
CA LEU A 47 14.08 -13.40 2.12
C LEU A 47 15.60 -13.29 2.33
N GLY A 48 16.03 -12.79 3.49
CA GLY A 48 17.44 -12.73 3.86
C GLY A 48 18.09 -14.11 3.92
N LYS A 49 17.41 -15.12 4.48
CA LYS A 49 17.88 -16.51 4.51
C LYS A 49 17.95 -17.15 3.12
N LEU A 50 17.16 -16.68 2.17
CA LEU A 50 17.22 -17.07 0.75
C LEU A 50 18.28 -16.28 -0.04
N ASP A 51 19.12 -15.50 0.63
CA ASP A 51 20.19 -14.65 0.06
C ASP A 51 19.69 -13.52 -0.85
N PHE A 52 18.42 -13.11 -0.72
CA PHE A 52 17.97 -11.87 -1.32
C PHE A 52 18.57 -10.68 -0.58
N LYS A 53 19.12 -9.72 -1.34
CA LYS A 53 19.78 -8.52 -0.81
C LYS A 53 19.26 -7.27 -1.53
N ASN A 54 19.38 -6.14 -0.87
CA ASN A 54 19.04 -4.83 -1.46
C ASN A 54 17.58 -4.72 -1.95
N PHE A 55 16.64 -5.42 -1.30
CA PHE A 55 15.23 -5.29 -1.62
C PHE A 55 14.58 -4.16 -0.82
N THR A 56 13.46 -3.67 -1.31
CA THR A 56 12.65 -2.66 -0.65
C THR A 56 11.32 -3.27 -0.24
N VAL A 57 10.93 -3.02 1.01
CA VAL A 57 9.58 -3.28 1.50
C VAL A 57 8.79 -1.99 1.37
N CYS A 58 7.77 -1.99 0.53
CA CYS A 58 6.84 -0.88 0.39
C CYS A 58 5.67 -1.10 1.34
N ILE A 59 5.27 -0.06 2.06
CA ILE A 59 4.16 -0.10 3.01
C ILE A 59 3.24 1.10 2.79
N ASN A 60 1.96 0.87 2.95
CA ASN A 60 0.92 1.90 2.99
C ASN A 60 -0.22 1.46 3.92
N ASP A 61 -1.24 2.28 4.07
CA ASP A 61 -2.49 1.91 4.75
C ASP A 61 -3.70 2.31 3.90
N ARG A 62 -4.68 1.41 3.80
CA ARG A 62 -5.91 1.62 3.03
C ARG A 62 -6.70 2.84 3.54
N ASN A 63 -6.64 3.11 4.84
CA ASN A 63 -7.34 4.26 5.42
C ASN A 63 -6.64 5.58 5.07
N ILE A 64 -5.30 5.58 4.92
CA ILE A 64 -4.58 6.74 4.38
C ILE A 64 -5.03 7.03 2.95
N LEU A 65 -5.13 6.01 2.09
CA LEU A 65 -5.64 6.18 0.72
C LEU A 65 -7.05 6.75 0.70
N LYS A 66 -7.95 6.23 1.54
CA LYS A 66 -9.32 6.75 1.67
C LYS A 66 -9.34 8.20 2.13
N SER A 67 -8.49 8.54 3.09
CA SER A 67 -8.36 9.91 3.61
C SER A 67 -7.85 10.88 2.53
N MET A 68 -6.85 10.46 1.73
CA MET A 68 -6.37 11.23 0.59
C MET A 68 -7.46 11.43 -0.47
N ALA A 69 -8.25 10.40 -0.77
CA ALA A 69 -9.36 10.49 -1.71
C ALA A 69 -10.46 11.43 -1.20
N ALA A 70 -10.84 11.31 0.08
CA ALA A 70 -11.84 12.21 0.71
C ALA A 70 -11.38 13.67 0.70
N TYR A 71 -10.12 13.92 1.09
CA TYR A 71 -9.53 15.26 1.05
C TYR A 71 -9.51 15.85 -0.37
N SER A 72 -9.29 15.00 -1.38
CA SER A 72 -9.31 15.41 -2.79
C SER A 72 -10.73 15.64 -3.33
N GLY A 73 -11.77 15.35 -2.55
CA GLY A 73 -13.17 15.57 -2.93
C GLY A 73 -13.80 14.43 -3.74
N PHE A 74 -13.20 13.23 -3.76
CA PHE A 74 -13.88 12.05 -4.27
C PHE A 74 -14.94 11.56 -3.28
N LYS A 75 -16.02 10.97 -3.77
CA LYS A 75 -17.03 10.37 -2.92
C LYS A 75 -16.63 8.97 -2.49
N GLU A 76 -17.09 8.55 -1.32
CA GLU A 76 -16.76 7.23 -0.78
C GLU A 76 -17.18 6.08 -1.70
N GLU A 77 -18.31 6.24 -2.40
CA GLU A 77 -18.82 5.26 -3.38
C GLU A 77 -17.90 5.06 -4.59
N ASP A 78 -17.03 6.04 -4.89
CA ASP A 78 -16.14 6.07 -6.05
C ASP A 78 -14.71 5.55 -5.71
N TYR A 79 -14.38 5.36 -4.43
CA TYR A 79 -12.99 5.08 -4.01
C TYR A 79 -12.39 3.85 -4.70
N ASP A 80 -13.14 2.77 -4.83
CA ASP A 80 -12.62 1.54 -5.44
C ASP A 80 -12.28 1.75 -6.93
N GLU A 81 -13.09 2.51 -7.66
CA GLU A 81 -12.82 2.85 -9.06
C GLU A 81 -11.61 3.78 -9.19
N VAL A 82 -11.52 4.81 -8.36
CA VAL A 82 -10.37 5.73 -8.30
C VAL A 82 -9.09 4.96 -7.98
N PHE A 83 -9.14 4.05 -7.02
CA PHE A 83 -7.98 3.24 -6.64
C PHE A 83 -7.52 2.28 -7.73
N ILE A 84 -8.44 1.70 -8.53
CA ILE A 84 -8.08 0.87 -9.69
C ILE A 84 -7.30 1.68 -10.73
N VAL A 85 -7.64 2.95 -10.92
CA VAL A 85 -6.92 3.83 -11.85
C VAL A 85 -5.57 4.25 -11.26
N LEU A 86 -5.53 4.62 -9.98
CA LEU A 86 -4.29 4.98 -9.28
C LEU A 86 -3.26 3.82 -9.24
N ASP A 87 -3.70 2.55 -9.14
CA ASP A 87 -2.84 1.36 -9.21
C ASP A 87 -2.09 1.22 -10.55
N LYS A 88 -2.49 1.99 -11.55
CA LYS A 88 -1.83 2.01 -12.86
C LYS A 88 -0.74 3.10 -12.98
N ILE A 89 -0.55 3.95 -11.95
CA ILE A 89 0.33 5.12 -12.04
C ILE A 89 1.75 4.76 -12.49
N ASP A 90 2.29 3.64 -12.03
CA ASP A 90 3.61 3.15 -12.44
C ASP A 90 3.67 2.70 -13.92
N LYS A 91 2.51 2.43 -14.54
CA LYS A 91 2.41 1.92 -15.92
C LYS A 91 2.11 3.00 -16.92
N ILE A 92 1.19 3.91 -16.58
CA ILE A 92 0.67 4.93 -17.51
C ILE A 92 1.12 6.34 -17.13
N GLY A 93 1.80 6.50 -16.01
CA GLY A 93 2.25 7.79 -15.48
C GLY A 93 1.12 8.66 -14.92
N PRO A 94 1.47 9.77 -14.24
CA PRO A 94 0.48 10.71 -13.68
C PRO A 94 -0.46 11.29 -14.74
N GLU A 95 0.06 11.65 -15.91
CA GLU A 95 -0.73 12.19 -17.02
C GLU A 95 -1.77 11.20 -17.57
N GLY A 96 -1.41 9.90 -17.62
CA GLY A 96 -2.32 8.83 -18.01
C GLY A 96 -3.43 8.63 -16.98
N VAL A 97 -3.10 8.68 -15.69
CA VAL A 97 -4.06 8.62 -14.59
C VAL A 97 -5.00 9.83 -14.61
N GLU A 98 -4.46 11.05 -14.79
CA GLU A 98 -5.27 12.26 -14.93
C GLU A 98 -6.30 12.12 -16.06
N THR A 99 -5.83 11.69 -17.22
CA THR A 99 -6.69 11.53 -18.39
C THR A 99 -7.81 10.52 -18.14
N GLU A 100 -7.49 9.34 -17.59
CA GLU A 100 -8.46 8.28 -17.34
C GLU A 100 -9.51 8.72 -16.29
N LEU A 101 -9.09 9.37 -15.20
CA LEU A 101 -10.02 9.86 -14.18
C LEU A 101 -10.94 10.97 -14.70
N ILE A 102 -10.44 11.88 -15.57
CA ILE A 102 -11.27 12.92 -16.19
C ILE A 102 -12.26 12.30 -17.17
N GLU A 103 -11.87 11.30 -17.96
CA GLU A 103 -12.79 10.58 -18.85
C GLU A 103 -13.88 9.83 -18.09
N MET A 104 -13.63 9.38 -16.88
CA MET A 104 -14.63 8.80 -15.97
C MET A 104 -15.59 9.84 -15.37
N GLY A 105 -15.34 11.14 -15.58
CA GLY A 105 -16.23 12.23 -15.16
C GLY A 105 -15.82 12.93 -13.86
N TYR A 106 -14.65 12.62 -13.30
CA TYR A 106 -14.14 13.31 -12.13
C TYR A 106 -13.64 14.71 -12.47
N THR A 107 -13.73 15.62 -11.50
CA THR A 107 -13.31 17.01 -11.70
C THR A 107 -11.79 17.10 -11.78
N ARG A 108 -11.29 17.98 -12.64
CA ARG A 108 -9.83 18.23 -12.75
C ARG A 108 -9.25 18.70 -11.41
N GLU A 109 -9.99 19.43 -10.60
CA GLU A 109 -9.57 19.89 -9.28
C GLU A 109 -9.31 18.71 -8.35
N SER A 110 -10.25 17.77 -8.24
CA SER A 110 -10.08 16.56 -7.41
C SER A 110 -8.91 15.71 -7.85
N VAL A 111 -8.77 15.50 -9.17
CA VAL A 111 -7.69 14.71 -9.74
C VAL A 111 -6.32 15.36 -9.48
N ASN A 112 -6.17 16.66 -9.72
CA ASN A 112 -4.93 17.37 -9.49
C ASN A 112 -4.57 17.42 -8.00
N THR A 113 -5.54 17.62 -7.12
CA THR A 113 -5.32 17.58 -5.67
C THR A 113 -4.80 16.20 -5.24
N SER A 114 -5.40 15.13 -5.74
CA SER A 114 -4.95 13.77 -5.44
C SER A 114 -3.53 13.50 -5.95
N LEU A 115 -3.23 13.86 -7.20
CA LEU A 115 -1.91 13.64 -7.79
C LEU A 115 -0.82 14.47 -7.08
N SER A 116 -1.10 15.73 -6.71
CA SER A 116 -0.13 16.54 -5.97
C SER A 116 0.19 15.99 -4.58
N LEU A 117 -0.77 15.35 -3.90
CA LEU A 117 -0.49 14.67 -2.62
C LEU A 117 0.55 13.55 -2.79
N PHE A 118 0.51 12.79 -3.87
CA PHE A 118 1.50 11.75 -4.12
C PHE A 118 2.91 12.32 -4.38
N ASP A 119 3.00 13.44 -5.06
CA ASP A 119 4.28 14.09 -5.38
C ASP A 119 4.92 14.77 -4.16
N GLU A 120 4.10 15.29 -3.23
CA GLU A 120 4.57 16.03 -2.05
C GLU A 120 5.04 15.13 -0.91
N VAL A 121 4.67 13.84 -0.92
CA VAL A 121 4.88 12.93 0.20
C VAL A 121 6.24 12.26 0.16
N ALA A 122 7.02 12.40 1.23
CA ALA A 122 8.28 11.69 1.39
C ALA A 122 8.06 10.19 1.61
N SER A 123 9.02 9.37 1.19
CA SER A 123 8.95 7.92 1.24
C SER A 123 9.41 7.30 2.57
N ASP A 124 9.40 8.07 3.65
CA ASP A 124 9.74 7.65 5.01
C ASP A 124 8.65 8.09 6.01
N VAL A 125 8.91 7.93 7.30
CA VAL A 125 7.99 8.32 8.38
C VAL A 125 7.59 9.80 8.29
N SER A 126 8.45 10.67 7.75
CA SER A 126 8.11 12.09 7.61
C SER A 126 6.96 12.32 6.63
N GLY A 127 6.82 11.45 5.62
CA GLY A 127 5.69 11.48 4.70
C GLY A 127 4.35 11.16 5.39
N VAL A 128 4.35 10.21 6.33
CA VAL A 128 3.15 9.90 7.14
C VAL A 128 2.76 11.09 8.01
N ARG A 129 3.74 11.71 8.66
CA ARG A 129 3.52 12.91 9.49
C ARG A 129 3.02 14.10 8.66
N TYR A 130 3.60 14.30 7.49
CA TYR A 130 3.14 15.32 6.55
C TYR A 130 1.66 15.10 6.17
N LEU A 131 1.28 13.87 5.83
CA LEU A 131 -0.12 13.58 5.52
C LEU A 131 -1.04 13.79 6.72
N LYS A 132 -0.61 13.43 7.94
CA LYS A 132 -1.37 13.67 9.15
C LYS A 132 -1.67 15.17 9.33
N GLU A 133 -0.68 16.03 9.15
CA GLU A 133 -0.86 17.50 9.24
C GLU A 133 -1.68 18.06 8.07
N LYS A 134 -1.42 17.60 6.84
CA LYS A 134 -2.07 18.10 5.62
C LYS A 134 -3.53 17.74 5.53
N LEU A 135 -3.87 16.47 5.86
CA LEU A 135 -5.24 15.96 5.75
C LEU A 135 -6.11 16.32 6.95
N GLY A 136 -5.50 16.60 8.11
CA GLY A 136 -6.25 17.02 9.31
C GLY A 136 -7.34 16.01 9.69
N ASP A 137 -8.58 16.51 9.83
CA ASP A 137 -9.73 15.69 10.25
C ASP A 137 -10.10 14.54 9.29
N TYR A 138 -9.54 14.51 8.08
CA TYR A 138 -9.74 13.39 7.14
C TYR A 138 -8.95 12.15 7.51
N LEU A 139 -7.81 12.29 8.20
CA LEU A 139 -6.95 11.18 8.59
C LEU A 139 -6.93 11.03 10.11
N SER A 140 -7.39 9.87 10.61
CA SER A 140 -7.38 9.61 12.04
C SER A 140 -5.96 9.50 12.59
N ASP A 141 -5.75 10.01 13.82
CA ASP A 141 -4.50 9.87 14.55
C ASP A 141 -4.11 8.39 14.70
N GLU A 142 -5.07 7.52 14.99
CA GLU A 142 -4.86 6.07 15.15
C GLU A 142 -4.21 5.44 13.90
N THR A 143 -4.69 5.79 12.71
CA THR A 143 -4.13 5.28 11.45
C THR A 143 -2.70 5.80 11.22
N ALA A 144 -2.49 7.10 11.37
CA ALA A 144 -1.18 7.70 11.12
C ALA A 144 -0.14 7.22 12.14
N ASP A 145 -0.46 7.26 13.42
CA ASP A 145 0.42 6.84 14.50
C ASP A 145 0.67 5.31 14.46
N GLY A 146 -0.33 4.53 14.03
CA GLY A 146 -0.21 3.09 13.81
C GLY A 146 0.82 2.77 12.73
N LEU A 147 0.74 3.41 11.58
CA LEU A 147 1.71 3.20 10.50
C LEU A 147 3.12 3.68 10.88
N GLU A 148 3.24 4.81 11.57
CA GLU A 148 4.51 5.29 12.11
C GLU A 148 5.12 4.29 13.11
N LEU A 149 4.30 3.71 13.99
CA LEU A 149 4.73 2.68 14.94
C LEU A 149 5.24 1.44 14.22
N ILE A 150 4.52 0.95 13.21
CA ILE A 150 4.94 -0.21 12.40
C ILE A 150 6.31 0.08 11.77
N MET A 151 6.44 1.19 11.06
CA MET A 151 7.68 1.55 10.37
C MET A 151 8.86 1.66 11.33
N SER A 152 8.67 2.36 12.45
CA SER A 152 9.73 2.56 13.45
C SER A 152 10.13 1.26 14.13
N SER A 153 9.16 0.39 14.44
CA SER A 153 9.40 -0.91 15.09
C SER A 153 10.13 -1.88 14.16
N VAL A 154 9.71 -1.95 12.89
CA VAL A 154 10.37 -2.78 11.88
C VAL A 154 11.80 -2.30 11.65
N GLU A 155 12.04 -1.00 11.53
CA GLU A 155 13.39 -0.44 11.34
C GLU A 155 14.30 -0.75 12.53
N ALA A 156 13.78 -0.71 13.75
CA ALA A 156 14.54 -1.00 14.97
C ALA A 156 14.84 -2.50 15.16
N ALA A 157 13.96 -3.39 14.67
CA ALA A 157 14.03 -4.84 14.91
C ALA A 157 14.51 -5.66 13.70
N LYS A 158 14.77 -5.04 12.55
CA LYS A 158 15.20 -5.76 11.34
C LYS A 158 16.53 -6.50 11.54
N GLU A 159 16.57 -7.75 11.11
CA GLU A 159 17.72 -8.64 11.22
C GLU A 159 18.54 -8.75 9.91
N CYS A 160 18.02 -8.23 8.80
CA CYS A 160 18.69 -8.23 7.50
C CYS A 160 18.63 -6.84 6.86
N ASP A 161 19.48 -6.62 5.87
CA ASP A 161 19.55 -5.33 5.18
C ASP A 161 18.46 -5.24 4.11
N PHE A 162 17.50 -4.33 4.34
CA PHE A 162 16.48 -3.92 3.39
C PHE A 162 16.07 -2.47 3.63
N LYS A 163 15.48 -1.85 2.62
CA LYS A 163 14.88 -0.51 2.75
C LYS A 163 13.40 -0.67 3.07
N LEU A 164 12.93 -0.02 4.14
CA LEU A 164 11.50 0.16 4.39
C LEU A 164 11.06 1.51 3.82
N GLN A 165 10.01 1.52 3.03
CA GLN A 165 9.58 2.71 2.32
C GLN A 165 8.07 2.89 2.44
N PHE A 166 7.64 4.06 2.93
CA PHE A 166 6.26 4.49 2.78
C PHE A 166 5.99 4.82 1.31
N THR A 167 4.98 4.19 0.75
CA THR A 167 4.67 4.31 -0.68
C THR A 167 3.18 4.62 -0.83
N PRO A 168 2.80 5.91 -0.80
CA PRO A 168 1.38 6.31 -0.89
C PRO A 168 0.71 5.86 -2.19
N THR A 169 1.48 5.61 -3.26
CA THR A 169 0.98 5.05 -4.52
C THR A 169 0.80 3.52 -4.48
N LEU A 170 1.19 2.85 -3.38
CA LEU A 170 0.90 1.43 -3.21
C LEU A 170 -0.59 1.27 -2.96
N VAL A 171 -1.29 0.91 -4.00
CA VAL A 171 -2.74 0.68 -4.03
C VAL A 171 -2.98 -0.77 -4.40
N ARG A 172 -3.79 -1.46 -3.62
CA ARG A 172 -4.25 -2.82 -3.96
C ARG A 172 -5.67 -2.69 -4.49
N GLY A 173 -5.86 -3.01 -5.77
CA GLY A 173 -7.15 -2.89 -6.46
C GLY A 173 -8.27 -3.85 -5.98
N GLN A 174 -8.07 -4.51 -4.83
CA GLN A 174 -9.04 -5.45 -4.27
C GLN A 174 -9.59 -4.91 -2.95
N SER A 175 -10.91 -4.84 -2.84
CA SER A 175 -11.64 -4.20 -1.73
C SER A 175 -11.51 -4.91 -0.38
N TYR A 176 -11.01 -6.15 -0.33
CA TYR A 176 -10.87 -6.90 0.93
C TYR A 176 -9.68 -6.47 1.80
N TYR A 177 -8.75 -5.65 1.29
CA TYR A 177 -7.73 -5.03 2.13
C TYR A 177 -8.34 -3.87 2.92
N THR A 178 -8.19 -3.86 4.25
CA THR A 178 -8.86 -2.91 5.14
C THR A 178 -7.92 -2.01 5.95
N GLY A 179 -6.66 -2.39 6.11
CA GLY A 179 -5.65 -1.67 6.89
C GLY A 179 -4.33 -1.56 6.15
N THR A 180 -3.26 -1.90 6.83
CA THR A 180 -1.89 -1.87 6.28
C THR A 180 -1.72 -2.80 5.08
N ILE A 181 -1.03 -2.34 4.07
CA ILE A 181 -0.74 -3.04 2.81
C ILE A 181 0.73 -2.92 2.43
#